data_9c89ab342dd44c8e579e87de0d3fc272
#
_entry.id   9c89ab342dd44c8e579e87de0d3fc272
#
_cell.length_a   1.000
_cell.length_b   1.000
_cell.length_c   1.000
_cell.angle_alpha   90.00
_cell.angle_beta   90.00
_cell.angle_gamma   90.00
#
_symmetry.space_group_name_H-M   'P 1'
#
loop_
_entity.id
_entity.type
_entity.pdbx_description
1 polymer ?
#
loop_
_entity_poly.entity_id
_entity_poly.type
_entity_poly.pdbx_seq_one_letter_code
_entity_poly.pdbx_strand_id
1 'polypeptide(L)'
;CVAYSVALAARHFYYQKQFIRHAFLASTVVYPLIFPIFLLSVGLYFFFQNSELSTFQLLLLVGVCNGIVTLPYIYSMIFDALWQTLTRQDKLAKSLGLGGFRRWWIVEKNYLVRPLLNAFALAMSSSLGSFAVIAFFGSPDFSSLPYLLYQQLGSYRMEDAAVTAVVLMAISALPFWVLMKNKKGYV
;
A
#
# COMPACT_ATOMS: atom_id res chain seq x y z
N CYS A 1 -7.04 -0.76 4.84
CA CYS A 1 -8.50 -0.62 5.00
C CYS A 1 -9.18 -0.25 3.68
N VAL A 2 -8.82 0.88 3.04
CA VAL A 2 -9.49 1.36 1.80
C VAL A 2 -9.44 0.31 0.67
N ALA A 3 -8.26 -0.24 0.35
CA ALA A 3 -8.11 -1.24 -0.70
C ALA A 3 -8.96 -2.50 -0.43
N TYR A 4 -9.09 -2.89 0.82
CA TYR A 4 -9.89 -4.04 1.23
C TYR A 4 -11.40 -3.77 1.07
N SER A 5 -11.88 -2.60 1.49
CA SER A 5 -13.28 -2.22 1.30
C SER A 5 -13.67 -2.10 -0.17
N VAL A 6 -12.79 -1.55 -1.00
CA VAL A 6 -12.99 -1.48 -2.47
C VAL A 6 -13.00 -2.86 -3.10
N ALA A 7 -12.13 -3.77 -2.67
CA ALA A 7 -12.11 -5.16 -3.16
C ALA A 7 -13.39 -5.91 -2.79
N LEU A 8 -13.93 -5.69 -1.58
CA LEU A 8 -15.22 -6.26 -1.17
C LEU A 8 -16.40 -5.68 -1.97
N ALA A 9 -16.37 -4.37 -2.24
CA ALA A 9 -17.39 -3.73 -3.09
C ALA A 9 -17.33 -4.28 -4.52
N ALA A 10 -16.14 -4.40 -5.11
CA ALA A 10 -15.97 -4.99 -6.43
C ALA A 10 -16.48 -6.44 -6.49
N ARG A 11 -16.23 -7.23 -5.44
CA ARG A 11 -16.82 -8.57 -5.29
C ARG A 11 -18.34 -8.55 -5.29
N HIS A 12 -18.96 -7.66 -4.54
CA HIS A 12 -20.42 -7.55 -4.45
C HIS A 12 -21.04 -7.25 -5.82
N PHE A 13 -20.47 -6.30 -6.56
CA PHE A 13 -20.92 -5.95 -7.91
C PHE A 13 -20.70 -7.07 -8.92
N TYR A 14 -19.64 -7.86 -8.77
CA TYR A 14 -19.41 -9.02 -9.61
C TYR A 14 -20.51 -10.10 -9.43
N TYR A 15 -20.90 -10.41 -8.20
CA TYR A 15 -21.97 -11.35 -7.92
C TYR A 15 -23.33 -10.89 -8.46
N GLN A 16 -23.56 -9.58 -8.51
CA GLN A 16 -24.80 -9.01 -9.08
C GLN A 16 -24.78 -8.95 -10.62
N LYS A 17 -23.77 -9.53 -11.29
CA LYS A 17 -23.57 -9.43 -12.75
C LYS A 17 -23.48 -7.99 -13.29
N GLN A 18 -23.13 -7.03 -12.46
CA GLN A 18 -22.95 -5.63 -12.85
C GLN A 18 -21.51 -5.40 -13.32
N PHE A 19 -21.14 -6.01 -14.45
CA PHE A 19 -19.80 -5.99 -15.01
C PHE A 19 -19.26 -4.56 -15.23
N ILE A 20 -20.11 -3.64 -15.67
CA ILE A 20 -19.71 -2.24 -15.92
C ILE A 20 -19.28 -1.56 -14.64
N ARG A 21 -20.01 -1.74 -13.53
CA ARG A 21 -19.64 -1.14 -12.22
C ARG A 21 -18.37 -1.74 -11.65
N HIS A 22 -18.15 -3.03 -11.84
CA HIS A 22 -16.89 -3.68 -11.44
C HIS A 22 -15.71 -3.13 -12.24
N ALA A 23 -15.84 -3.01 -13.56
CA ALA A 23 -14.80 -2.45 -14.42
C ALA A 23 -14.49 -0.99 -14.07
N PHE A 24 -15.51 -0.18 -13.78
CA PHE A 24 -15.35 1.21 -13.35
C PHE A 24 -14.58 1.33 -12.03
N LEU A 25 -14.92 0.53 -11.01
CA LEU A 25 -14.19 0.51 -9.74
C LEU A 25 -12.74 0.08 -9.91
N ALA A 26 -12.50 -0.98 -10.68
CA ALA A 26 -11.15 -1.44 -10.97
C ALA A 26 -10.32 -0.36 -11.69
N SER A 27 -10.89 0.32 -12.67
CA SER A 27 -10.25 1.42 -13.39
C SER A 27 -9.91 2.59 -12.45
N THR A 28 -10.85 2.98 -11.58
CA THR A 28 -10.64 4.09 -10.62
C THR A 28 -9.49 3.81 -9.66
N VAL A 29 -9.34 2.54 -9.24
CA VAL A 29 -8.25 2.15 -8.33
C VAL A 29 -6.90 2.12 -9.04
N VAL A 30 -6.88 1.79 -10.33
CA VAL A 30 -5.65 1.74 -11.14
C VAL A 30 -5.24 3.12 -11.65
N TYR A 31 -6.17 4.07 -11.72
CA TYR A 31 -5.93 5.43 -12.21
C TYR A 31 -4.71 6.15 -11.58
N PRO A 32 -4.44 6.03 -10.26
CA PRO A 32 -3.25 6.64 -9.65
C PRO A 32 -1.91 6.16 -10.21
N LEU A 33 -1.85 5.00 -10.89
CA LEU A 33 -0.62 4.54 -11.56
C LEU A 33 -0.24 5.39 -12.78
N ILE A 34 -1.19 6.09 -13.37
CA ILE A 34 -0.97 6.95 -14.53
C ILE A 34 -0.27 8.25 -14.13
N PHE A 35 -0.52 8.71 -12.89
CA PHE A 35 0.09 9.93 -12.38
C PHE A 35 1.40 9.64 -11.64
N PRO A 36 2.53 10.19 -12.07
CA PRO A 36 3.77 10.10 -11.31
C PRO A 36 3.58 10.71 -9.92
N ILE A 37 4.04 10.00 -8.87
CA ILE A 37 4.00 10.51 -7.49
C ILE A 37 4.65 11.88 -7.37
N PHE A 38 5.64 12.15 -8.18
CA PHE A 38 6.36 13.42 -8.22
C PHE A 38 5.44 14.57 -8.63
N LEU A 39 4.59 14.37 -9.64
CA LEU A 39 3.63 15.38 -10.09
C LEU A 39 2.58 15.69 -9.02
N LEU A 40 2.10 14.65 -8.33
CA LEU A 40 1.18 14.80 -7.20
C LEU A 40 1.83 15.59 -6.06
N SER A 41 3.10 15.31 -5.76
CA SER A 41 3.86 16.01 -4.71
C SER A 41 4.05 17.49 -5.04
N VAL A 42 4.38 17.82 -6.31
CA VAL A 42 4.51 19.21 -6.78
C VAL A 42 3.18 19.94 -6.67
N GLY A 43 2.09 19.33 -7.12
CA GLY A 43 0.75 19.93 -7.03
C GLY A 43 0.34 20.25 -5.60
N LEU A 44 0.60 19.31 -4.67
CA LEU A 44 0.34 19.52 -3.25
C LEU A 44 1.24 20.60 -2.65
N TYR A 45 2.50 20.67 -3.06
CA TYR A 45 3.41 21.73 -2.63
C TYR A 45 2.87 23.12 -2.97
N PHE A 46 2.46 23.34 -4.22
CA PHE A 46 1.86 24.62 -4.62
C PHE A 46 0.55 24.93 -3.89
N PHE A 47 -0.23 23.90 -3.56
CA PHE A 47 -1.48 24.11 -2.82
C PHE A 47 -1.24 24.52 -1.36
N PHE A 48 -0.22 23.97 -0.72
CA PHE A 48 0.06 24.21 0.69
C PHE A 48 1.22 25.19 0.94
N GLN A 49 1.83 25.78 -0.09
CA GLN A 49 3.01 26.65 0.06
C GLN A 49 2.78 27.86 0.97
N ASN A 50 1.54 28.36 1.08
CA ASN A 50 1.17 29.50 1.92
C ASN A 50 0.67 29.09 3.32
N SER A 51 0.68 27.80 3.64
CA SER A 51 0.18 27.25 4.90
C SER A 51 1.36 26.77 5.76
N GLU A 52 1.44 27.24 7.00
CA GLU A 52 2.40 26.67 7.97
C GLU A 52 1.90 25.30 8.42
N LEU A 53 2.39 24.23 7.79
CA LEU A 53 2.03 22.88 8.12
C LEU A 53 2.81 22.41 9.36
N SER A 54 2.10 21.94 10.37
CA SER A 54 2.74 21.27 11.50
C SER A 54 3.38 19.95 11.06
N THR A 55 4.38 19.46 11.81
CA THR A 55 5.07 18.17 11.54
C THR A 55 4.08 17.01 11.42
N PHE A 56 3.03 17.01 12.22
CA PHE A 56 1.98 15.98 12.15
C PHE A 56 1.18 16.04 10.84
N GLN A 57 0.85 17.23 10.36
CA GLN A 57 0.14 17.42 9.08
C GLN A 57 1.02 16.98 7.90
N LEU A 58 2.32 17.26 7.94
CA LEU A 58 3.29 16.78 6.95
C LEU A 58 3.36 15.25 6.92
N LEU A 59 3.45 14.60 8.09
CA LEU A 59 3.44 13.14 8.19
C LEU A 59 2.16 12.54 7.60
N LEU A 60 1.01 13.14 7.90
CA LEU A 60 -0.27 12.68 7.39
C LEU A 60 -0.34 12.85 5.86
N LEU A 61 0.13 13.96 5.34
CA LEU A 61 0.17 14.23 3.90
C LEU A 61 1.06 13.23 3.17
N VAL A 62 2.27 12.96 3.69
CA VAL A 62 3.18 11.93 3.16
C VAL A 62 2.49 10.56 3.18
N GLY A 63 1.83 10.21 4.29
CA GLY A 63 1.10 8.95 4.43
C GLY A 63 -0.04 8.80 3.42
N VAL A 64 -0.81 9.85 3.18
CA VAL A 64 -1.89 9.86 2.18
C VAL A 64 -1.34 9.70 0.77
N CYS A 65 -0.28 10.42 0.40
CA CYS A 65 0.34 10.30 -0.92
C CYS A 65 0.86 8.90 -1.17
N ASN A 66 1.59 8.33 -0.21
CA ASN A 66 2.09 6.96 -0.30
C ASN A 66 0.94 5.94 -0.35
N GLY A 67 -0.13 6.17 0.41
CA GLY A 67 -1.34 5.36 0.38
C GLY A 67 -2.01 5.33 -0.99
N ILE A 68 -2.13 6.49 -1.64
CA ILE A 68 -2.73 6.61 -2.99
C ILE A 68 -1.91 5.82 -4.01
N VAL A 69 -0.59 5.95 -3.99
CA VAL A 69 0.30 5.29 -4.96
C VAL A 69 0.39 3.78 -4.75
N THR A 70 0.35 3.31 -3.50
CA THR A 70 0.40 1.87 -3.20
C THR A 70 -0.96 1.19 -3.32
N LEU A 71 -2.05 1.94 -3.35
CA LEU A 71 -3.42 1.43 -3.38
C LEU A 71 -3.69 0.44 -4.53
N PRO A 72 -3.31 0.70 -5.80
CA PRO A 72 -3.56 -0.22 -6.89
C PRO A 72 -2.85 -1.56 -6.72
N TYR A 73 -1.62 -1.57 -6.21
CA TYR A 73 -0.86 -2.79 -5.95
C TYR A 73 -1.51 -3.63 -4.84
N ILE A 74 -1.89 -2.97 -3.76
CA ILE A 74 -2.56 -3.62 -2.62
C ILE A 74 -3.93 -4.16 -3.06
N TYR A 75 -4.67 -3.39 -3.86
CA TYR A 75 -5.95 -3.80 -4.40
C TYR A 75 -5.83 -5.07 -5.23
N SER A 76 -4.90 -5.13 -6.20
CA SER A 76 -4.71 -6.30 -7.04
C SER A 76 -4.37 -7.54 -6.22
N MET A 77 -3.46 -7.43 -5.24
CA MET A 77 -3.09 -8.55 -4.36
C MET A 77 -4.30 -9.10 -3.57
N ILE A 78 -5.12 -8.21 -3.02
CA ILE A 78 -6.28 -8.60 -2.22
C ILE A 78 -7.39 -9.15 -3.13
N PHE A 79 -7.62 -8.51 -4.27
CA PHE A 79 -8.66 -8.91 -5.21
C PHE A 79 -8.38 -10.28 -5.82
N ASP A 80 -7.14 -10.54 -6.24
CA ASP A 80 -6.73 -11.84 -6.79
C ASP A 80 -6.90 -12.96 -5.77
N ALA A 81 -6.54 -12.72 -4.51
CA ALA A 81 -6.72 -13.69 -3.43
C ALA A 81 -8.22 -13.96 -3.13
N LEU A 82 -9.03 -12.91 -3.11
CA LEU A 82 -10.49 -13.03 -2.97
C LEU A 82 -11.08 -13.84 -4.13
N TRP A 83 -10.68 -13.51 -5.36
CA TRP A 83 -11.16 -14.18 -6.56
C TRP A 83 -10.84 -15.67 -6.56
N GLN A 84 -9.60 -16.03 -6.26
CA GLN A 84 -9.18 -17.43 -6.16
C GLN A 84 -9.96 -18.17 -5.08
N THR A 85 -10.19 -17.54 -3.92
CA THR A 85 -10.96 -18.15 -2.84
C THR A 85 -12.43 -18.36 -3.24
N LEU A 86 -13.03 -17.38 -3.91
CA LEU A 86 -14.41 -17.44 -4.36
C LEU A 86 -14.61 -18.54 -5.41
N THR A 87 -13.73 -18.63 -6.39
CA THR A 87 -13.86 -19.61 -7.48
C THR A 87 -13.62 -21.04 -7.01
N ARG A 88 -12.68 -21.25 -6.10
CA ARG A 88 -12.33 -22.59 -5.61
C ARG A 88 -13.29 -23.11 -4.54
N GLN A 89 -13.77 -22.23 -3.68
CA GLN A 89 -14.54 -22.63 -2.48
C GLN A 89 -16.02 -22.34 -2.54
N ASP A 90 -16.52 -21.77 -3.66
CA ASP A 90 -17.93 -21.45 -3.79
C ASP A 90 -18.84 -22.69 -3.69
N LYS A 91 -18.43 -23.77 -4.34
CA LYS A 91 -19.17 -25.05 -4.29
C LYS A 91 -19.23 -25.65 -2.88
N LEU A 92 -18.09 -25.63 -2.17
CA LEU A 92 -18.00 -26.10 -0.78
C LEU A 92 -18.82 -25.24 0.18
N ALA A 93 -18.71 -23.91 0.06
CA ALA A 93 -19.48 -23.01 0.91
C ALA A 93 -20.99 -23.16 0.71
N LYS A 94 -21.43 -23.36 -0.53
CA LYS A 94 -22.84 -23.61 -0.87
C LYS A 94 -23.34 -24.95 -0.33
N SER A 95 -22.54 -26.01 -0.45
CA SER A 95 -22.93 -27.34 0.08
C SER A 95 -23.05 -27.36 1.61
N LEU A 96 -22.30 -26.52 2.31
CA LEU A 96 -22.35 -26.35 3.77
C LEU A 96 -23.40 -25.33 4.22
N GLY A 97 -24.19 -24.75 3.30
CA GLY A 97 -25.20 -23.72 3.61
C GLY A 97 -24.59 -22.41 4.15
N LEU A 98 -23.28 -22.16 3.94
CA LEU A 98 -22.59 -21.00 4.43
C LEU A 98 -22.87 -19.79 3.52
N GLY A 99 -23.59 -18.80 4.04
CA GLY A 99 -23.88 -17.54 3.34
C GLY A 99 -23.44 -16.31 4.11
N GLY A 100 -23.35 -15.15 3.43
CA GLY A 100 -23.14 -13.83 4.02
C GLY A 100 -21.88 -13.71 4.90
N PHE A 101 -22.05 -13.14 6.09
CA PHE A 101 -20.97 -12.87 7.03
C PHE A 101 -20.33 -14.14 7.61
N ARG A 102 -21.09 -15.22 7.81
CA ARG A 102 -20.56 -16.53 8.30
C ARG A 102 -19.56 -17.12 7.31
N ARG A 103 -19.82 -17.05 6.01
CA ARG A 103 -18.90 -17.48 4.95
C ARG A 103 -17.59 -16.69 5.01
N TRP A 104 -17.70 -15.35 5.13
CA TRP A 104 -16.54 -14.49 5.25
C TRP A 104 -15.66 -14.85 6.44
N TRP A 105 -16.27 -15.04 7.61
CA TRP A 105 -15.53 -15.31 8.86
C TRP A 105 -14.83 -16.68 8.86
N ILE A 106 -15.53 -17.72 8.40
CA ILE A 106 -15.05 -19.11 8.48
C ILE A 106 -14.10 -19.44 7.33
N VAL A 107 -14.43 -19.02 6.11
CA VAL A 107 -13.71 -19.43 4.88
C VAL A 107 -12.76 -18.34 4.41
N GLU A 108 -13.27 -17.17 4.11
CA GLU A 108 -12.51 -16.14 3.38
C GLU A 108 -11.40 -15.51 4.24
N LYS A 109 -11.65 -15.27 5.53
CA LYS A 109 -10.69 -14.65 6.44
C LYS A 109 -9.34 -15.40 6.45
N ASN A 110 -9.38 -16.73 6.55
CA ASN A 110 -8.15 -17.52 6.65
C ASN A 110 -7.29 -17.45 5.39
N TYR A 111 -7.91 -17.34 4.21
CA TYR A 111 -7.19 -17.19 2.94
C TYR A 111 -6.70 -15.75 2.70
N LEU A 112 -7.36 -14.76 3.30
CA LEU A 112 -7.01 -13.34 3.13
C LEU A 112 -5.91 -12.86 4.06
N VAL A 113 -5.66 -13.53 5.18
CA VAL A 113 -4.63 -13.09 6.15
C VAL A 113 -3.25 -12.96 5.48
N ARG A 114 -2.82 -13.93 4.68
CA ARG A 114 -1.52 -13.89 4.00
C ARG A 114 -1.41 -12.75 2.98
N PRO A 115 -2.34 -12.59 2.03
CA PRO A 115 -2.34 -11.44 1.12
C PRO A 115 -2.38 -10.10 1.84
N LEU A 116 -3.15 -9.98 2.92
CA LEU A 116 -3.20 -8.76 3.73
C LEU A 116 -1.86 -8.45 4.41
N LEU A 117 -1.19 -9.46 4.95
CA LEU A 117 0.14 -9.28 5.54
C LEU A 117 1.17 -8.88 4.49
N ASN A 118 1.15 -9.50 3.31
CA ASN A 118 2.04 -9.13 2.21
C ASN A 118 1.76 -7.70 1.72
N ALA A 119 0.48 -7.33 1.60
CA ALA A 119 0.06 -5.97 1.23
C ALA A 119 0.51 -4.94 2.28
N PHE A 120 0.44 -5.29 3.57
CA PHE A 120 0.93 -4.44 4.65
C PHE A 120 2.46 -4.27 4.60
N ALA A 121 3.21 -5.35 4.37
CA ALA A 121 4.66 -5.27 4.22
C ALA A 121 5.07 -4.42 3.00
N LEU A 122 4.34 -4.56 1.88
CA LEU A 122 4.56 -3.75 0.69
C LEU A 122 4.31 -2.26 1.00
N ALA A 123 3.21 -1.93 1.68
CA ALA A 123 2.88 -0.57 2.05
C ALA A 123 3.94 0.04 3.00
N MET A 124 4.39 -0.72 3.99
CA MET A 124 5.46 -0.28 4.90
C MET A 124 6.76 -0.04 4.15
N SER A 125 7.20 -0.99 3.34
CA SER A 125 8.46 -0.89 2.60
C SER A 125 8.46 0.28 1.61
N SER A 126 7.36 0.46 0.86
CA SER A 126 7.22 1.59 -0.08
C SER A 126 7.15 2.95 0.63
N SER A 127 6.52 3.00 1.80
CA SER A 127 6.47 4.24 2.60
C SER A 127 7.84 4.64 3.13
N LEU A 128 8.66 3.67 3.57
CA LEU A 128 10.03 3.92 4.04
C LEU A 128 10.94 4.42 2.91
N GLY A 129 10.75 3.93 1.69
CA GLY A 129 11.54 4.33 0.51
C GLY A 129 11.04 5.60 -0.17
N SER A 130 9.93 6.19 0.29
CA SER A 130 9.32 7.33 -0.39
C SER A 130 10.12 8.62 -0.17
N PHE A 131 10.71 9.11 -1.26
CA PHE A 131 11.46 10.36 -1.28
C PHE A 131 10.65 11.53 -1.87
N ALA A 132 9.80 11.24 -2.87
CA ALA A 132 9.20 12.28 -3.70
C ALA A 132 8.42 13.37 -2.94
N VAL A 133 7.63 12.98 -1.93
CA VAL A 133 6.84 13.95 -1.13
C VAL A 133 7.76 14.74 -0.20
N ILE A 134 8.71 14.06 0.44
CA ILE A 134 9.60 14.69 1.41
C ILE A 134 10.60 15.62 0.73
N ALA A 135 10.96 15.36 -0.52
CA ALA A 135 11.84 16.24 -1.29
C ALA A 135 11.29 17.68 -1.42
N PHE A 136 9.97 17.84 -1.45
CA PHE A 136 9.32 19.16 -1.55
C PHE A 136 8.98 19.78 -0.19
N PHE A 137 8.61 18.94 0.78
CA PHE A 137 8.16 19.39 2.10
C PHE A 137 9.21 19.21 3.20
N GLY A 138 10.36 18.61 2.88
CA GLY A 138 11.43 18.38 3.84
C GLY A 138 11.98 19.69 4.40
N SER A 139 12.06 19.76 5.72
CA SER A 139 12.74 20.81 6.46
C SER A 139 13.86 20.21 7.29
N PRO A 140 14.81 21.00 7.82
CA PRO A 140 15.85 20.50 8.73
C PRO A 140 15.28 19.69 9.91
N ASP A 141 14.08 20.08 10.36
CA ASP A 141 13.39 19.44 11.47
C ASP A 141 12.58 18.19 11.07
N PHE A 142 12.35 18.02 9.76
CA PHE A 142 11.59 16.92 9.19
C PHE A 142 12.35 16.28 8.02
N SER A 143 13.29 15.40 8.34
CA SER A 143 14.06 14.66 7.35
C SER A 143 13.81 13.16 7.45
N SER A 144 13.60 12.51 6.30
CA SER A 144 13.54 11.05 6.21
C SER A 144 14.91 10.48 5.82
N LEU A 145 15.10 9.17 6.02
CA LEU A 145 16.32 8.49 5.58
C LEU A 145 16.62 8.66 4.07
N PRO A 146 15.64 8.55 3.14
CA PRO A 146 15.87 8.86 1.73
C PRO A 146 16.28 10.32 1.48
N TYR A 147 15.73 11.26 2.23
CA TYR A 147 16.08 12.67 2.12
C TYR A 147 17.50 12.94 2.62
N LEU A 148 17.89 12.32 3.76
CA LEU A 148 19.25 12.38 4.28
C LEU A 148 20.26 11.82 3.27
N LEU A 149 19.95 10.67 2.67
CA LEU A 149 20.76 10.08 1.60
C LEU A 149 20.97 11.06 0.44
N TYR A 150 19.90 11.72 0.01
CA TYR A 150 19.96 12.71 -1.06
C TYR A 150 20.85 13.90 -0.69
N GLN A 151 20.74 14.43 0.53
CA GLN A 151 21.60 15.52 1.02
C GLN A 151 23.06 15.12 1.08
N GLN A 152 23.38 13.90 1.56
CA GLN A 152 24.74 13.37 1.62
C GLN A 152 25.35 13.24 0.23
N LEU A 153 24.58 12.74 -0.75
CA LEU A 153 25.03 12.67 -2.15
C LEU A 153 25.25 14.06 -2.74
N GLY A 154 24.36 15.01 -2.49
CA GLY A 154 24.52 16.39 -2.94
C GLY A 154 25.70 17.13 -2.31
N SER A 155 26.12 16.70 -1.11
CA SER A 155 27.30 17.24 -0.40
C SER A 155 28.60 16.48 -0.71
N TYR A 156 28.60 15.55 -1.67
CA TYR A 156 29.73 14.69 -2.03
C TYR A 156 30.26 13.82 -0.87
N ARG A 157 29.45 13.57 0.16
CA ARG A 157 29.81 12.70 1.29
C ARG A 157 29.46 11.24 0.95
N MET A 158 30.22 10.64 0.04
CA MET A 158 29.91 9.33 -0.54
C MET A 158 29.96 8.19 0.48
N GLU A 159 30.87 8.25 1.46
CA GLU A 159 31.00 7.23 2.51
C GLU A 159 29.77 7.19 3.41
N ASP A 160 29.32 8.36 3.89
CA ASP A 160 28.13 8.47 4.72
C ASP A 160 26.87 8.10 3.93
N ALA A 161 26.79 8.49 2.65
CA ALA A 161 25.69 8.12 1.77
C ALA A 161 25.61 6.60 1.57
N ALA A 162 26.74 5.91 1.42
CA ALA A 162 26.79 4.46 1.30
C ALA A 162 26.24 3.77 2.56
N VAL A 163 26.64 4.23 3.75
CA VAL A 163 26.12 3.70 5.03
C VAL A 163 24.62 3.91 5.14
N THR A 164 24.14 5.13 4.85
CA THR A 164 22.71 5.46 4.89
C THR A 164 21.90 4.61 3.90
N ALA A 165 22.44 4.35 2.70
CA ALA A 165 21.79 3.49 1.70
C ALA A 165 21.65 2.05 2.19
N VAL A 166 22.69 1.48 2.81
CA VAL A 166 22.64 0.11 3.37
C VAL A 166 21.62 0.03 4.51
N VAL A 167 21.59 1.02 5.40
CA VAL A 167 20.61 1.09 6.50
C VAL A 167 19.18 1.17 5.95
N LEU A 168 18.95 2.03 4.95
CA LEU A 168 17.64 2.16 4.32
C LEU A 168 17.20 0.84 3.66
N MET A 169 18.12 0.16 2.96
CA MET A 169 17.84 -1.15 2.34
C MET A 169 17.50 -2.20 3.40
N ALA A 170 18.25 -2.25 4.49
CA ALA A 170 18.01 -3.20 5.58
C ALA A 170 16.63 -2.95 6.23
N ILE A 171 16.30 -1.69 6.55
CA ILE A 171 15.02 -1.33 7.17
C ILE A 171 13.83 -1.62 6.24
N SER A 172 13.95 -1.31 4.95
CA SER A 172 12.87 -1.58 3.98
C SER A 172 12.66 -3.08 3.70
N ALA A 173 13.69 -3.91 3.88
CA ALA A 173 13.59 -5.36 3.76
C ALA A 173 12.98 -6.05 5.01
N LEU A 174 13.05 -5.41 6.19
CA LEU A 174 12.58 -6.00 7.46
C LEU A 174 11.11 -6.50 7.42
N PRO A 175 10.12 -5.74 6.89
CA PRO A 175 8.74 -6.21 6.87
C PRO A 175 8.58 -7.53 6.13
N PHE A 176 9.28 -7.69 5.01
CA PHE A 176 9.26 -8.95 4.23
C PHE A 176 9.99 -10.08 4.96
N TRP A 177 11.12 -9.80 5.59
CA TRP A 177 11.86 -10.78 6.35
C TRP A 177 11.05 -11.35 7.52
N VAL A 178 10.37 -10.48 8.28
CA VAL A 178 9.49 -10.88 9.38
C VAL A 178 8.35 -11.78 8.89
N LEU A 179 7.74 -11.44 7.74
CA LEU A 179 6.69 -12.27 7.14
C LEU A 179 7.20 -13.63 6.67
N MET A 180 8.40 -13.68 6.10
CA MET A 180 9.01 -14.95 5.65
C MET A 180 9.32 -15.86 6.82
N LYS A 181 9.79 -15.33 7.94
CA LYS A 181 10.07 -16.10 9.15
C LYS A 181 8.78 -16.70 9.74
N ASN A 182 7.67 -15.97 9.69
CA ASN A 182 6.37 -16.42 10.18
C ASN A 182 5.68 -17.46 9.28
N LYS A 183 6.19 -17.71 8.06
CA LYS A 183 5.67 -18.77 7.17
C LYS A 183 5.77 -20.19 7.75
N LYS A 184 6.67 -20.44 8.69
CA LYS A 184 6.88 -21.76 9.30
C LYS A 184 5.82 -22.16 10.33
N GLY A 185 4.95 -21.25 10.74
CA GLY A 185 3.94 -21.48 11.78
C GLY A 185 2.53 -21.86 11.28
N TYR A 186 2.30 -21.97 9.96
CA TYR A 186 0.97 -22.20 9.39
C TYR A 186 0.99 -23.29 8.29
N VAL A 187 1.75 -24.35 8.50
CA VAL A 187 1.66 -25.60 7.72
C VAL A 187 0.89 -26.62 8.53
#